data_c115932fbb0e422c0c679f757026de51
#
_entry.id   c115932fbb0e422c0c679f757026de51
#
_cell.length_a   1.000
_cell.length_b   1.000
_cell.length_c   1.000
_cell.angle_alpha   90.00
_cell.angle_beta   90.00
_cell.angle_gamma   90.00
#
_symmetry.space_group_name_H-M   'P 1'
#
loop_
_entity.id
_entity.type
_entity.pdbx_description
1 polymer ?
#
loop_
_entity_poly.entity_id
_entity_poly.type
_entity_poly.pdbx_seq_one_letter_code
_entity_poly.pdbx_strand_id
1 'polypeptide(L)'
;MSNHRMSKKRRRIGMALAGVGVLAGAAFAAEAATATTVTRPAPTVFTGHAFDTCTAPTLTTMQKWRATSVYRAAAVYIGGKNRGCAQPQLTPSWVKSVSAGGWKLIPLYVGAQPPCQTSNNPEKMTAANATALGATDGADAVAKASALGMRTGSPVYLDMEYFDPTNTSCVNTVLAYIRSWDKTVHAKGYWTGFYGFSNSSAAVVAKAATRTDLPEILWYARYDDIYSTTTGFPYDKTLWTGHRRGHQYAVNKKVTHDGATLTIDRDAWDAPVAVVAK
;
A
#
# COMPACT_ATOMS: atom_id res chain seq x y z
N MET A 1 -39.38 -57.84 38.80
CA MET A 1 -39.18 -59.18 38.19
C MET A 1 -37.75 -59.11 37.65
N SER A 2 -36.79 -59.63 38.49
CA SER A 2 -36.19 -60.95 38.42
C SER A 2 -35.52 -61.22 37.06
N ASN A 3 -34.27 -61.60 36.93
CA ASN A 3 -33.23 -62.32 37.68
C ASN A 3 -31.89 -62.13 36.92
N HIS A 4 -30.79 -61.88 37.61
CA HIS A 4 -29.70 -62.77 38.00
C HIS A 4 -29.18 -63.77 36.94
N ARG A 5 -27.89 -63.73 36.59
CA ARG A 5 -26.91 -64.75 36.96
C ARG A 5 -25.46 -64.35 36.60
N MET A 6 -24.61 -64.50 37.61
CA MET A 6 -23.14 -64.54 37.57
C MET A 6 -22.63 -65.85 36.97
N SER A 7 -21.39 -65.88 36.50
CA SER A 7 -20.40 -66.98 36.69
C SER A 7 -19.23 -66.76 35.66
N LYS A 8 -18.03 -66.81 35.98
CA LYS A 8 -16.99 -67.43 36.75
C LYS A 8 -15.62 -67.18 36.07
N LYS A 9 -14.68 -66.89 36.94
CA LYS A 9 -13.24 -66.84 36.67
C LYS A 9 -12.68 -68.00 35.86
N ARG A 10 -11.70 -67.73 34.97
CA ARG A 10 -10.51 -68.60 34.85
C ARG A 10 -9.26 -67.75 34.58
N ARG A 11 -8.31 -67.83 35.52
CA ARG A 11 -6.90 -67.46 35.42
C ARG A 11 -6.21 -68.39 34.42
N ARG A 12 -5.40 -67.87 33.55
CA ARG A 12 -4.21 -68.55 33.01
C ARG A 12 -3.06 -67.58 32.95
N ILE A 13 -1.98 -67.99 33.58
CA ILE A 13 -0.64 -67.45 33.63
C ILE A 13 0.05 -67.79 32.31
N GLY A 14 0.81 -66.93 31.78
CA GLY A 14 1.66 -67.23 30.59
C GLY A 14 2.54 -66.10 30.14
N MET A 15 3.75 -66.19 30.62
CA MET A 15 5.04 -65.78 30.04
C MET A 15 5.27 -64.36 29.46
N ALA A 16 6.20 -63.67 30.10
CA ALA A 16 6.91 -62.49 29.63
C ALA A 16 7.83 -62.86 28.45
N LEU A 17 7.76 -62.08 27.38
CA LEU A 17 8.79 -61.96 26.37
C LEU A 17 9.20 -60.48 26.33
N ALA A 18 10.41 -60.23 26.78
CA ALA A 18 11.06 -58.91 26.67
C ALA A 18 11.42 -58.64 25.20
N GLY A 19 10.66 -57.78 24.56
CA GLY A 19 11.00 -57.22 23.26
C GLY A 19 11.72 -55.89 23.46
N VAL A 20 13.01 -55.84 23.18
CA VAL A 20 13.78 -54.59 23.11
C VAL A 20 13.34 -53.85 21.84
N GLY A 21 12.43 -52.88 21.99
CA GLY A 21 12.06 -51.95 20.93
C GLY A 21 13.08 -50.86 20.83
N VAL A 22 13.90 -50.88 19.79
CA VAL A 22 14.75 -49.75 19.39
C VAL A 22 13.81 -48.65 18.84
N LEU A 23 13.53 -47.62 19.64
CA LEU A 23 12.90 -46.40 19.16
C LEU A 23 13.93 -45.60 18.36
N ALA A 24 13.88 -45.74 17.03
CA ALA A 24 14.56 -44.82 16.13
C ALA A 24 13.82 -43.48 16.19
N GLY A 25 14.31 -42.53 17.00
CA GLY A 25 13.87 -41.16 17.02
C GLY A 25 14.27 -40.46 15.71
N ALA A 26 13.34 -40.27 14.80
CA ALA A 26 13.52 -39.37 13.67
C ALA A 26 13.56 -37.92 14.23
N ALA A 27 14.76 -37.38 14.38
CA ALA A 27 14.95 -35.95 14.62
C ALA A 27 14.55 -35.20 13.35
N PHE A 28 13.37 -34.62 13.32
CA PHE A 28 13.04 -33.61 12.31
C PHE A 28 13.89 -32.38 12.62
N ALA A 29 14.97 -32.19 11.90
CA ALA A 29 15.67 -30.91 11.85
C ALA A 29 14.71 -29.91 11.18
N ALA A 30 14.11 -29.03 11.99
CA ALA A 30 13.43 -27.85 11.47
C ALA A 30 14.52 -26.97 10.82
N GLU A 31 14.64 -27.01 9.50
CA GLU A 31 15.40 -26.00 8.78
C GLU A 31 14.78 -24.65 9.11
N ALA A 32 15.48 -23.83 9.88
CA ALA A 32 15.17 -22.45 10.06
C ALA A 32 15.33 -21.78 8.68
N ALA A 33 14.21 -21.51 7.99
CA ALA A 33 14.22 -20.72 6.78
C ALA A 33 14.81 -19.35 7.16
N THR A 34 16.06 -19.13 6.76
CA THR A 34 16.70 -17.83 6.84
C THR A 34 15.89 -16.90 5.94
N ALA A 35 15.10 -16.01 6.56
CA ALA A 35 14.40 -14.96 5.85
C ALA A 35 15.49 -14.11 5.16
N THR A 36 15.61 -14.27 3.86
CA THR A 36 16.44 -13.41 3.03
C THR A 36 15.88 -12.00 3.15
N THR A 37 16.60 -11.13 3.86
CA THR A 37 16.26 -9.70 3.91
C THR A 37 16.42 -9.15 2.50
N VAL A 38 15.31 -8.85 1.82
CA VAL A 38 15.33 -8.18 0.53
C VAL A 38 15.91 -6.79 0.74
N THR A 39 17.11 -6.56 0.26
CA THR A 39 17.73 -5.22 0.32
C THR A 39 16.92 -4.28 -0.57
N ARG A 40 16.30 -3.29 0.04
CA ARG A 40 15.53 -2.27 -0.67
C ARG A 40 16.49 -1.21 -1.26
N PRO A 41 16.52 -1.03 -2.59
CA PRO A 41 17.34 0.01 -3.20
C PRO A 41 16.94 1.41 -2.73
N ALA A 42 17.87 2.37 -2.76
CA ALA A 42 17.55 3.76 -2.51
C ALA A 42 16.47 4.26 -3.49
N PRO A 43 15.53 5.11 -3.05
CA PRO A 43 14.45 5.56 -3.90
C PRO A 43 14.94 6.56 -4.95
N THR A 44 14.30 6.56 -6.12
CA THR A 44 14.43 7.64 -7.09
C THR A 44 13.52 8.79 -6.70
N VAL A 45 14.09 9.94 -6.42
CA VAL A 45 13.35 11.16 -6.04
C VAL A 45 13.04 12.02 -7.25
N PHE A 46 11.88 12.67 -7.24
CA PHE A 46 11.51 13.74 -8.16
C PHE A 46 11.04 14.96 -7.37
N THR A 47 11.44 16.16 -7.81
CA THR A 47 10.97 17.45 -7.28
C THR A 47 10.39 18.27 -8.42
N GLY A 48 9.14 18.72 -8.29
CA GLY A 48 8.48 19.53 -9.33
C GLY A 48 6.95 19.37 -9.34
N HIS A 49 6.34 19.83 -10.45
CA HIS A 49 4.90 19.71 -10.66
C HIS A 49 4.51 18.29 -11.03
N ALA A 50 3.56 17.74 -10.28
CA ALA A 50 2.88 16.50 -10.57
C ALA A 50 1.36 16.73 -10.70
N PHE A 51 0.66 15.76 -11.24
CA PHE A 51 -0.79 15.74 -11.27
C PHE A 51 -1.31 14.32 -11.06
N ASP A 52 -2.53 14.22 -10.60
CA ASP A 52 -3.31 13.00 -10.68
C ASP A 52 -4.61 13.22 -11.44
N THR A 53 -5.13 12.14 -12.00
CA THR A 53 -6.39 12.10 -12.71
C THR A 53 -6.95 10.67 -12.65
N CYS A 54 -8.27 10.54 -12.61
CA CYS A 54 -8.91 9.26 -12.30
C CYS A 54 -8.51 8.12 -13.26
N THR A 55 -8.33 8.43 -14.54
CA THR A 55 -7.92 7.45 -15.57
C THR A 55 -6.62 7.88 -16.22
N ALA A 56 -5.65 6.97 -16.32
CA ALA A 56 -4.38 7.24 -17.00
C ALA A 56 -4.64 7.76 -18.42
N PRO A 57 -4.05 8.90 -18.81
CA PRO A 57 -4.28 9.49 -20.13
C PRO A 57 -3.68 8.65 -21.26
N THR A 58 -4.11 8.85 -22.49
CA THR A 58 -3.51 8.19 -23.64
C THR A 58 -2.03 8.59 -23.80
N LEU A 59 -1.24 7.73 -24.44
CA LEU A 59 0.17 8.03 -24.71
C LEU A 59 0.33 9.35 -25.49
N THR A 60 -0.53 9.59 -26.46
CA THR A 60 -0.56 10.85 -27.24
C THR A 60 -0.80 12.07 -26.33
N THR A 61 -1.76 11.97 -25.41
CA THR A 61 -2.02 13.05 -24.44
C THR A 61 -0.80 13.30 -23.55
N MET A 62 -0.18 12.23 -23.04
CA MET A 62 1.04 12.35 -22.23
C MET A 62 2.19 13.01 -22.99
N GLN A 63 2.37 12.70 -24.28
CA GLN A 63 3.39 13.31 -25.14
C GLN A 63 3.13 14.82 -25.32
N LYS A 64 1.91 15.22 -25.65
CA LYS A 64 1.51 16.61 -25.79
C LYS A 64 1.74 17.40 -24.50
N TRP A 65 1.29 16.87 -23.39
CA TRP A 65 1.46 17.47 -22.07
C TRP A 65 2.95 17.57 -21.68
N ARG A 66 3.75 16.57 -22.00
CA ARG A 66 5.18 16.58 -21.72
C ARG A 66 5.92 17.70 -22.45
N ALA A 67 5.50 18.01 -23.67
CA ALA A 67 6.11 19.04 -24.50
C ALA A 67 5.75 20.46 -24.06
N THR A 68 4.52 20.69 -23.57
CA THR A 68 3.96 22.05 -23.43
C THR A 68 3.53 22.43 -22.02
N SER A 69 3.50 21.49 -21.06
CA SER A 69 3.13 21.79 -19.67
C SER A 69 4.33 21.91 -18.75
N VAL A 70 4.09 22.33 -17.51
CA VAL A 70 5.08 22.31 -16.42
C VAL A 70 5.18 20.94 -15.72
N TYR A 71 4.21 20.08 -15.92
CA TYR A 71 4.12 18.80 -15.24
C TYR A 71 5.17 17.82 -15.75
N ARG A 72 5.76 17.05 -14.83
CA ARG A 72 6.80 16.06 -15.12
C ARG A 72 6.56 14.73 -14.40
N ALA A 73 5.60 14.68 -13.48
CA ALA A 73 5.15 13.46 -12.84
C ALA A 73 3.63 13.32 -12.94
N ALA A 74 3.15 12.09 -12.95
CA ALA A 74 1.72 11.76 -12.94
C ALA A 74 1.46 10.58 -12.02
N ALA A 75 0.43 10.69 -11.17
CA ALA A 75 -0.04 9.55 -10.40
C ALA A 75 -0.89 8.63 -11.29
N VAL A 76 -0.78 7.34 -11.00
CA VAL A 76 -1.50 6.27 -11.71
C VAL A 76 -2.08 5.29 -10.70
N TYR A 77 -3.38 5.03 -10.81
CA TYR A 77 -4.11 4.15 -9.91
C TYR A 77 -3.89 2.69 -10.30
N ILE A 78 -2.87 2.06 -9.73
CA ILE A 78 -2.39 0.73 -10.14
C ILE A 78 -3.29 -0.43 -9.74
N GLY A 79 -4.12 -0.26 -8.70
CA GLY A 79 -4.98 -1.34 -8.19
C GLY A 79 -5.81 -0.97 -6.98
N GLY A 80 -6.33 -2.03 -6.34
CA GLY A 80 -7.21 -1.97 -5.17
C GLY A 80 -8.69 -2.12 -5.53
N LYS A 81 -9.46 -2.76 -4.65
CA LYS A 81 -10.90 -2.99 -4.87
C LYS A 81 -11.73 -1.70 -4.87
N ASN A 82 -11.21 -0.67 -4.20
CA ASN A 82 -11.87 0.64 -4.11
C ASN A 82 -11.45 1.61 -5.22
N ARG A 83 -10.65 1.18 -6.20
CA ARG A 83 -10.26 2.01 -7.33
C ARG A 83 -11.49 2.43 -8.15
N GLY A 84 -11.80 3.74 -8.18
CA GLY A 84 -13.04 4.28 -8.73
C GLY A 84 -13.14 4.26 -10.26
N CYS A 85 -12.00 4.29 -10.99
CA CYS A 85 -11.97 4.40 -12.44
C CYS A 85 -11.29 3.21 -13.11
N ALA A 86 -11.82 2.79 -14.26
CA ALA A 86 -11.15 1.85 -15.15
C ALA A 86 -9.83 2.45 -15.69
N GLN A 87 -8.85 1.59 -15.96
CA GLN A 87 -7.52 1.98 -16.41
C GLN A 87 -7.17 1.33 -17.77
N PRO A 88 -7.90 1.63 -18.86
CA PRO A 88 -7.71 0.93 -20.13
C PRO A 88 -6.35 1.23 -20.77
N GLN A 89 -5.73 2.37 -20.44
CA GLN A 89 -4.43 2.76 -20.97
C GLN A 89 -3.26 2.23 -20.13
N LEU A 90 -3.46 1.95 -18.84
CA LEU A 90 -2.40 1.60 -17.91
C LEU A 90 -1.93 0.15 -18.11
N THR A 91 -1.00 -0.02 -19.04
CA THR A 91 -0.36 -1.28 -19.39
C THR A 91 1.16 -1.21 -19.18
N PRO A 92 1.90 -2.34 -19.11
CA PRO A 92 3.36 -2.32 -19.03
C PRO A 92 4.01 -1.54 -20.19
N SER A 93 3.47 -1.65 -21.40
CA SER A 93 3.97 -0.91 -22.56
C SER A 93 3.72 0.60 -22.45
N TRP A 94 2.57 1.01 -21.94
CA TRP A 94 2.27 2.41 -21.63
C TRP A 94 3.23 2.98 -20.58
N VAL A 95 3.43 2.26 -19.47
CA VAL A 95 4.36 2.65 -18.39
C VAL A 95 5.78 2.82 -18.94
N LYS A 96 6.25 1.86 -19.73
CA LYS A 96 7.57 1.94 -20.37
C LYS A 96 7.67 3.15 -21.30
N SER A 97 6.70 3.36 -22.19
CA SER A 97 6.72 4.43 -23.19
C SER A 97 6.63 5.82 -22.54
N VAL A 98 5.75 5.99 -21.54
CA VAL A 98 5.60 7.26 -20.82
C VAL A 98 6.86 7.57 -20.01
N SER A 99 7.46 6.60 -19.34
CA SER A 99 8.71 6.78 -18.62
C SER A 99 9.88 7.08 -19.54
N ALA A 100 9.99 6.41 -20.68
CA ALA A 100 10.99 6.71 -21.71
C ALA A 100 10.82 8.12 -22.28
N GLY A 101 9.58 8.62 -22.37
CA GLY A 101 9.25 10.00 -22.73
C GLY A 101 9.58 11.04 -21.67
N GLY A 102 10.17 10.62 -20.54
CA GLY A 102 10.67 11.50 -19.47
C GLY A 102 9.67 11.81 -18.36
N TRP A 103 8.51 11.16 -18.34
CA TRP A 103 7.58 11.23 -17.21
C TRP A 103 8.06 10.42 -16.02
N LYS A 104 7.78 10.90 -14.83
CA LYS A 104 7.86 10.15 -13.58
C LYS A 104 6.47 9.66 -13.21
N LEU A 105 6.38 8.45 -12.68
CA LEU A 105 5.10 7.86 -12.30
C LEU A 105 5.02 7.68 -10.79
N ILE A 106 3.83 7.96 -10.23
CA ILE A 106 3.52 7.85 -8.81
C ILE A 106 2.45 6.76 -8.68
N PRO A 107 2.83 5.52 -8.29
CA PRO A 107 1.87 4.42 -8.23
C PRO A 107 0.99 4.52 -6.97
N LEU A 108 -0.31 4.68 -7.17
CA LEU A 108 -1.33 4.82 -6.14
C LEU A 108 -2.21 3.57 -6.09
N TYR A 109 -2.43 3.01 -4.91
CA TYR A 109 -3.24 1.83 -4.66
C TYR A 109 -4.38 2.17 -3.70
N VAL A 110 -5.62 2.00 -4.17
CA VAL A 110 -6.83 2.30 -3.37
C VAL A 110 -7.22 1.06 -2.57
N GLY A 111 -6.64 0.92 -1.38
CA GLY A 111 -6.86 -0.21 -0.48
C GLY A 111 -8.22 -0.20 0.20
N ALA A 112 -8.43 -1.15 1.11
CA ALA A 112 -9.62 -1.18 1.94
C ALA A 112 -9.76 0.12 2.73
N GLN A 113 -10.99 0.63 2.84
CA GLN A 113 -11.28 1.92 3.44
C GLN A 113 -11.73 1.79 4.91
N PRO A 114 -11.71 2.87 5.68
CA PRO A 114 -12.03 2.87 7.11
C PRO A 114 -13.45 2.35 7.41
N PRO A 115 -13.65 1.62 8.51
CA PRO A 115 -14.98 1.08 8.87
C PRO A 115 -16.01 2.18 9.20
N CYS A 116 -15.54 3.33 9.72
CA CYS A 116 -16.40 4.46 10.07
C CYS A 116 -16.64 5.45 8.92
N GLN A 117 -16.11 5.19 7.74
CA GLN A 117 -16.38 6.03 6.57
C GLN A 117 -17.82 5.85 6.11
N THR A 118 -18.49 6.96 5.78
CA THR A 118 -19.89 6.96 5.35
C THR A 118 -20.05 6.59 3.88
N SER A 119 -19.01 6.76 3.06
CA SER A 119 -19.02 6.40 1.64
C SER A 119 -19.29 4.92 1.41
N ASN A 120 -19.99 4.61 0.33
CA ASN A 120 -20.32 3.24 -0.06
C ASN A 120 -19.17 2.62 -0.86
N ASN A 121 -18.09 2.27 -0.14
CA ASN A 121 -16.91 1.63 -0.75
C ASN A 121 -17.14 0.11 -0.89
N PRO A 122 -16.70 -0.50 -2.00
CA PRO A 122 -16.75 -1.95 -2.22
C PRO A 122 -16.07 -2.77 -1.11
N GLU A 123 -14.99 -2.25 -0.52
CA GLU A 123 -14.28 -2.92 0.57
C GLU A 123 -13.95 -1.96 1.71
N LYS A 124 -14.47 -2.27 2.89
CA LYS A 124 -14.08 -1.61 4.15
C LYS A 124 -13.44 -2.63 5.08
N MET A 125 -12.41 -2.20 5.79
CA MET A 125 -11.81 -3.02 6.84
C MET A 125 -12.71 -3.09 8.07
N THR A 126 -12.49 -4.11 8.90
CA THR A 126 -13.07 -4.25 10.23
C THR A 126 -11.96 -4.44 11.25
N ALA A 127 -12.25 -4.26 12.55
CA ALA A 127 -11.26 -4.52 13.60
C ALA A 127 -10.74 -5.97 13.57
N ALA A 128 -11.58 -6.92 13.16
CA ALA A 128 -11.22 -8.33 13.10
C ALA A 128 -10.31 -8.68 11.91
N ASN A 129 -10.42 -7.97 10.78
CA ASN A 129 -9.70 -8.33 9.55
C ASN A 129 -8.60 -7.33 9.15
N ALA A 130 -8.49 -6.18 9.79
CA ALA A 130 -7.61 -5.07 9.37
C ALA A 130 -6.16 -5.53 9.12
N THR A 131 -5.57 -6.27 10.03
CA THR A 131 -4.18 -6.77 9.90
C THR A 131 -4.03 -7.74 8.72
N ALA A 132 -4.92 -8.73 8.59
CA ALA A 132 -4.85 -9.69 7.49
C ALA A 132 -5.12 -9.02 6.14
N LEU A 133 -6.07 -8.11 6.09
CA LEU A 133 -6.43 -7.36 4.90
C LEU A 133 -5.31 -6.40 4.47
N GLY A 134 -4.66 -5.73 5.43
CA GLY A 134 -3.49 -4.88 5.15
C GLY A 134 -2.34 -5.67 4.52
N ALA A 135 -2.06 -6.89 5.02
CA ALA A 135 -1.05 -7.75 4.41
C ALA A 135 -1.45 -8.21 2.99
N THR A 136 -2.71 -8.56 2.78
CA THR A 136 -3.24 -8.97 1.46
C THR A 136 -3.15 -7.83 0.45
N ASP A 137 -3.62 -6.65 0.82
CA ASP A 137 -3.60 -5.46 -0.04
C ASP A 137 -2.17 -4.98 -0.32
N GLY A 138 -1.27 -5.05 0.68
CA GLY A 138 0.15 -4.75 0.47
C GLY A 138 0.83 -5.70 -0.52
N ALA A 139 0.49 -6.97 -0.46
CA ALA A 139 0.98 -7.96 -1.41
C ALA A 139 0.43 -7.73 -2.83
N ASP A 140 -0.86 -7.45 -2.96
CA ASP A 140 -1.49 -7.13 -4.26
C ASP A 140 -0.95 -5.82 -4.85
N ALA A 141 -0.76 -4.78 -4.03
CA ALA A 141 -0.20 -3.50 -4.45
C ALA A 141 1.18 -3.67 -5.10
N VAL A 142 2.08 -4.44 -4.48
CA VAL A 142 3.40 -4.76 -5.04
C VAL A 142 3.26 -5.61 -6.31
N ALA A 143 2.37 -6.61 -6.33
CA ALA A 143 2.16 -7.43 -7.52
C ALA A 143 1.68 -6.60 -8.71
N LYS A 144 0.75 -5.64 -8.50
CA LYS A 144 0.26 -4.70 -9.52
C LYS A 144 1.37 -3.77 -10.02
N ALA A 145 2.16 -3.18 -9.11
CA ALA A 145 3.29 -2.35 -9.49
C ALA A 145 4.33 -3.13 -10.31
N SER A 146 4.69 -4.33 -9.86
CA SER A 146 5.63 -5.21 -10.55
C SER A 146 5.13 -5.62 -11.95
N ALA A 147 3.86 -6.00 -12.07
CA ALA A 147 3.23 -6.36 -13.34
C ALA A 147 3.25 -5.20 -14.35
N LEU A 148 3.23 -3.95 -13.87
CA LEU A 148 3.38 -2.75 -14.69
C LEU A 148 4.85 -2.40 -15.03
N GLY A 149 5.83 -3.21 -14.58
CA GLY A 149 7.25 -2.96 -14.82
C GLY A 149 7.90 -1.99 -13.82
N MET A 150 7.22 -1.66 -12.71
CA MET A 150 7.78 -0.86 -11.62
C MET A 150 8.53 -1.79 -10.68
N ARG A 151 9.87 -1.63 -10.57
CA ARG A 151 10.78 -2.55 -9.88
C ARG A 151 10.92 -2.22 -8.40
N THR A 152 11.60 -3.11 -7.66
CA THR A 152 12.08 -2.86 -6.30
C THR A 152 12.80 -1.52 -6.19
N GLY A 153 12.66 -0.84 -5.06
CA GLY A 153 13.06 0.57 -4.89
C GLY A 153 12.01 1.58 -5.36
N SER A 154 10.93 1.16 -6.07
CA SER A 154 9.77 2.02 -6.33
C SER A 154 8.99 2.25 -5.04
N PRO A 155 8.37 3.43 -4.84
CA PRO A 155 7.32 3.59 -3.86
C PRO A 155 6.02 2.94 -4.34
N VAL A 156 5.14 2.58 -3.40
CA VAL A 156 3.70 2.37 -3.63
C VAL A 156 2.96 3.21 -2.60
N TYR A 157 2.02 4.04 -3.05
CA TYR A 157 1.25 4.92 -2.19
C TYR A 157 -0.09 4.27 -1.88
N LEU A 158 -0.39 4.11 -0.58
CA LEU A 158 -1.69 3.67 -0.11
C LEU A 158 -2.65 4.86 -0.08
N ASP A 159 -3.76 4.76 -0.78
CA ASP A 159 -4.84 5.74 -0.77
C ASP A 159 -5.83 5.43 0.35
N MET A 160 -5.96 6.37 1.29
CA MET A 160 -6.90 6.32 2.40
C MET A 160 -7.72 7.59 2.45
N GLU A 161 -8.98 7.46 2.10
CA GLU A 161 -9.92 8.56 2.02
C GLU A 161 -10.30 9.14 3.40
N TYR A 162 -11.07 10.22 3.39
CA TYR A 162 -11.52 10.91 4.59
C TYR A 162 -12.35 9.99 5.51
N PHE A 163 -12.08 10.04 6.80
CA PHE A 163 -12.90 9.47 7.88
C PHE A 163 -12.78 10.33 9.14
N ASP A 164 -13.64 10.12 10.12
CA ASP A 164 -13.61 10.85 11.39
C ASP A 164 -12.38 10.46 12.23
N PRO A 165 -11.36 11.34 12.36
CA PRO A 165 -10.15 11.05 13.11
C PRO A 165 -10.35 11.08 14.63
N THR A 166 -11.54 11.46 15.13
CA THR A 166 -11.89 11.45 16.56
C THR A 166 -12.46 10.10 17.01
N ASN A 167 -12.88 9.25 16.06
CA ASN A 167 -13.35 7.91 16.35
C ASN A 167 -12.17 6.97 16.66
N THR A 168 -11.84 6.84 17.94
CA THR A 168 -10.68 6.06 18.41
C THR A 168 -10.71 4.60 17.93
N SER A 169 -11.87 3.94 17.93
CA SER A 169 -11.99 2.55 17.45
C SER A 169 -11.65 2.43 15.96
N CYS A 170 -12.15 3.36 15.15
CA CYS A 170 -11.84 3.44 13.73
C CYS A 170 -10.35 3.72 13.49
N VAL A 171 -9.78 4.69 14.21
CA VAL A 171 -8.35 5.05 14.14
C VAL A 171 -7.47 3.84 14.44
N ASN A 172 -7.76 3.08 15.50
CA ASN A 172 -6.99 1.90 15.86
C ASN A 172 -7.06 0.82 14.77
N THR A 173 -8.24 0.60 14.19
CA THR A 173 -8.44 -0.34 13.09
C THR A 173 -7.65 0.09 11.84
N VAL A 174 -7.71 1.36 11.47
CA VAL A 174 -6.97 1.92 10.33
C VAL A 174 -5.47 1.81 10.54
N LEU A 175 -4.95 2.14 11.72
CA LEU A 175 -3.52 2.02 12.01
C LEU A 175 -3.04 0.56 11.98
N ALA A 176 -3.85 -0.40 12.45
CA ALA A 176 -3.50 -1.82 12.35
C ALA A 176 -3.39 -2.28 10.89
N TYR A 177 -4.31 -1.84 10.02
CA TYR A 177 -4.28 -2.09 8.59
C TYR A 177 -3.03 -1.48 7.92
N ILE A 178 -2.78 -0.17 8.15
CA ILE A 178 -1.64 0.57 7.57
C ILE A 178 -0.32 -0.10 7.94
N ARG A 179 -0.12 -0.46 9.22
CA ARG A 179 1.12 -1.11 9.68
C ARG A 179 1.36 -2.45 9.01
N SER A 180 0.32 -3.26 8.85
CA SER A 180 0.43 -4.56 8.20
C SER A 180 0.72 -4.42 6.70
N TRP A 181 0.07 -3.45 6.03
CA TRP A 181 0.32 -3.08 4.64
C TRP A 181 1.77 -2.62 4.44
N ASP A 182 2.23 -1.68 5.27
CA ASP A 182 3.58 -1.13 5.26
C ASP A 182 4.65 -2.22 5.38
N LYS A 183 4.55 -3.05 6.41
CA LYS A 183 5.44 -4.18 6.64
C LYS A 183 5.49 -5.13 5.43
N THR A 184 4.35 -5.40 4.81
CA THR A 184 4.27 -6.33 3.68
C THR A 184 4.92 -5.74 2.42
N VAL A 185 4.70 -4.46 2.13
CA VAL A 185 5.33 -3.75 1.00
C VAL A 185 6.85 -3.68 1.19
N HIS A 186 7.32 -3.34 2.39
CA HIS A 186 8.74 -3.33 2.74
C HIS A 186 9.42 -4.68 2.53
N ALA A 187 8.79 -5.76 3.01
CA ALA A 187 9.33 -7.11 2.87
C ALA A 187 9.56 -7.53 1.41
N LYS A 188 8.91 -6.84 0.47
CA LYS A 188 9.03 -7.07 -0.98
C LYS A 188 10.00 -6.09 -1.67
N GLY A 189 10.73 -5.26 -0.91
CA GLY A 189 11.74 -4.33 -1.42
C GLY A 189 11.19 -3.04 -2.03
N TYR A 190 9.95 -2.66 -1.70
CA TYR A 190 9.33 -1.41 -2.13
C TYR A 190 9.31 -0.38 -0.99
N TRP A 191 9.26 0.91 -1.36
CA TRP A 191 9.05 2.01 -0.42
C TRP A 191 7.55 2.22 -0.19
N THR A 192 7.19 2.65 1.02
CA THR A 192 5.80 2.90 1.37
C THR A 192 5.49 4.39 1.40
N GLY A 193 4.48 4.75 0.62
CA GLY A 193 3.87 6.07 0.62
C GLY A 193 2.44 6.01 1.15
N PHE A 194 1.91 7.15 1.53
CA PHE A 194 0.56 7.29 2.01
C PHE A 194 -0.08 8.55 1.42
N TYR A 195 -1.22 8.39 0.78
CA TYR A 195 -2.10 9.49 0.39
C TYR A 195 -3.24 9.61 1.39
N GLY A 196 -3.56 10.83 1.78
CA GLY A 196 -4.71 11.10 2.63
C GLY A 196 -4.94 12.56 2.94
N PHE A 197 -6.12 12.84 3.49
CA PHE A 197 -6.55 14.19 3.84
C PHE A 197 -5.81 14.73 5.05
N SER A 198 -5.34 15.97 4.94
CA SER A 198 -4.52 16.62 5.97
C SER A 198 -5.20 16.78 7.33
N ASN A 199 -6.53 16.81 7.36
CA ASN A 199 -7.33 16.92 8.58
C ASN A 199 -8.00 15.60 9.00
N SER A 200 -7.69 14.50 8.33
CA SER A 200 -8.28 13.18 8.60
C SER A 200 -7.21 12.08 8.55
N SER A 201 -7.19 11.25 7.51
CA SER A 201 -6.35 10.06 7.37
C SER A 201 -4.86 10.35 7.51
N ALA A 202 -4.35 11.40 6.87
CA ALA A 202 -2.94 11.79 7.02
C ALA A 202 -2.63 12.35 8.43
N ALA A 203 -3.57 13.06 9.06
CA ALA A 203 -3.42 13.51 10.44
C ALA A 203 -3.31 12.34 11.44
N VAL A 204 -4.06 11.27 11.22
CA VAL A 204 -3.99 10.05 12.04
C VAL A 204 -2.60 9.42 11.95
N VAL A 205 -2.05 9.28 10.75
CA VAL A 205 -0.68 8.76 10.56
C VAL A 205 0.36 9.70 11.18
N ALA A 206 0.20 11.02 11.04
CA ALA A 206 1.12 12.01 11.60
C ALA A 206 1.15 11.99 13.13
N LYS A 207 0.01 11.74 13.77
CA LYS A 207 -0.16 11.75 15.24
C LYS A 207 0.08 10.39 15.89
N ALA A 208 0.34 9.32 15.13
CA ALA A 208 0.53 8.00 15.69
C ALA A 208 1.69 7.97 16.69
N ALA A 209 1.46 7.38 17.87
CA ALA A 209 2.39 7.35 18.99
C ALA A 209 3.73 6.67 18.69
N THR A 210 3.74 5.74 17.75
CA THR A 210 4.97 5.10 17.25
C THR A 210 5.03 5.15 15.74
N ARG A 211 6.22 5.38 15.18
CA ARG A 211 6.49 5.43 13.74
C ARG A 211 6.83 4.07 13.13
N THR A 212 6.94 3.02 13.95
CA THR A 212 7.25 1.66 13.46
C THR A 212 6.15 1.16 12.53
N ASP A 213 6.56 0.60 11.39
CA ASP A 213 5.67 0.09 10.35
C ASP A 213 4.61 1.11 9.91
N LEU A 214 5.02 2.37 9.72
CA LEU A 214 4.20 3.42 9.13
C LEU A 214 4.86 3.98 7.87
N PRO A 215 4.07 4.47 6.91
CA PRO A 215 4.58 4.95 5.63
C PRO A 215 5.67 6.02 5.77
N GLU A 216 6.73 5.83 5.01
CA GLU A 216 7.94 6.67 5.04
C GLU A 216 7.79 7.92 4.18
N ILE A 217 6.77 7.96 3.31
CA ILE A 217 6.51 9.05 2.37
C ILE A 217 5.06 9.49 2.56
N LEU A 218 4.83 10.78 2.61
CA LEU A 218 3.49 11.35 2.73
C LEU A 218 3.12 12.13 1.48
N TRP A 219 1.94 11.85 0.93
CA TRP A 219 1.23 12.69 -0.03
C TRP A 219 -0.08 13.14 0.63
N TYR A 220 -0.10 14.41 1.09
CA TYR A 220 -1.26 14.92 1.81
C TYR A 220 -2.12 15.81 0.92
N ALA A 221 -3.44 15.66 1.05
CA ALA A 221 -4.43 16.49 0.40
C ALA A 221 -4.81 17.67 1.31
N ARG A 222 -4.56 18.88 0.83
CA ARG A 222 -4.99 20.14 1.43
C ARG A 222 -5.17 21.18 0.32
N TYR A 223 -6.39 21.54 0.05
CA TYR A 223 -6.76 22.36 -1.09
C TYR A 223 -6.65 23.86 -0.74
N ASP A 224 -5.42 24.36 -0.69
CA ASP A 224 -5.09 25.74 -0.32
C ASP A 224 -4.47 26.56 -1.46
N ASP A 225 -4.41 25.99 -2.67
CA ASP A 225 -3.81 26.54 -3.88
C ASP A 225 -2.31 26.93 -3.71
N ILE A 226 -1.60 26.40 -2.69
CA ILE A 226 -0.19 26.66 -2.42
C ILE A 226 0.68 25.57 -3.05
N TYR A 227 1.39 25.89 -4.13
CA TYR A 227 2.38 25.00 -4.73
C TYR A 227 3.65 24.91 -3.86
N SER A 228 3.58 24.09 -2.81
CA SER A 228 4.71 23.84 -1.89
C SER A 228 4.50 22.56 -1.10
N THR A 229 5.56 21.82 -0.83
CA THR A 229 5.57 20.67 0.08
C THR A 229 6.00 21.04 1.50
N THR A 230 6.43 22.28 1.72
CA THR A 230 6.98 22.75 3.01
C THR A 230 6.24 23.95 3.56
N THR A 231 5.88 24.94 2.72
CA THR A 231 5.07 26.08 3.13
C THR A 231 3.67 25.61 3.48
N GLY A 232 3.20 25.92 4.68
CA GLY A 232 1.88 25.47 5.14
C GLY A 232 1.79 23.97 5.47
N PHE A 233 2.92 23.24 5.56
CA PHE A 233 2.90 21.83 5.98
C PHE A 233 2.16 21.69 7.31
N PRO A 234 1.10 20.83 7.40
CA PRO A 234 0.13 20.92 8.52
C PRO A 234 0.57 20.18 9.78
N TYR A 235 1.76 19.54 9.77
CA TYR A 235 2.24 18.72 10.88
C TYR A 235 3.58 19.19 11.39
N ASP A 236 4.16 18.47 12.35
CA ASP A 236 5.53 18.70 12.81
C ASP A 236 6.49 18.68 11.62
N LYS A 237 7.30 19.73 11.50
CA LYS A 237 8.21 19.95 10.38
C LYS A 237 9.30 18.89 10.29
N THR A 238 9.55 18.13 11.35
CA THR A 238 10.52 17.02 11.37
C THR A 238 9.99 15.74 10.73
N LEU A 239 8.68 15.63 10.53
CA LEU A 239 8.07 14.47 9.88
C LEU A 239 8.27 14.51 8.37
N TRP A 240 8.60 13.36 7.77
CA TRP A 240 8.78 13.17 6.32
C TRP A 240 9.73 14.18 5.68
N THR A 241 10.82 14.52 6.36
CA THR A 241 11.91 15.33 5.80
C THR A 241 12.74 14.53 4.79
N GLY A 242 13.63 15.20 4.05
CA GLY A 242 14.55 14.52 3.11
C GLY A 242 13.84 13.98 1.87
N HIS A 243 13.10 14.82 1.16
CA HIS A 243 12.42 14.47 -0.09
C HIS A 243 11.37 13.35 0.09
N ARG A 244 10.44 13.55 1.02
CA ARG A 244 9.40 12.56 1.35
C ARG A 244 7.99 13.14 1.43
N ARG A 245 7.73 14.28 0.75
CA ARG A 245 6.43 14.95 0.78
C ARG A 245 5.87 15.20 -0.62
N GLY A 246 4.61 14.84 -0.83
CA GLY A 246 3.74 15.32 -1.89
C GLY A 246 2.60 16.14 -1.28
N HIS A 247 2.13 17.16 -1.98
CA HIS A 247 1.00 17.99 -1.58
C HIS A 247 0.03 18.15 -2.74
N GLN A 248 -1.16 17.53 -2.61
CA GLN A 248 -2.28 17.80 -3.51
C GLN A 248 -2.94 19.11 -3.07
N TYR A 249 -2.60 20.19 -3.77
CA TYR A 249 -2.96 21.54 -3.33
C TYR A 249 -4.21 22.10 -4.02
N ALA A 250 -4.65 21.50 -5.13
CA ALA A 250 -5.83 21.96 -5.88
C ALA A 250 -6.46 20.79 -6.63
N VAL A 251 -7.79 20.72 -6.68
CA VAL A 251 -8.55 19.62 -7.26
C VAL A 251 -9.45 20.06 -8.41
N ASN A 252 -9.82 19.12 -9.27
CA ASN A 252 -10.81 19.27 -10.34
C ASN A 252 -10.49 20.43 -11.30
N LYS A 253 -9.22 20.67 -11.61
CA LYS A 253 -8.81 21.73 -12.52
C LYS A 253 -8.85 21.23 -13.97
N LYS A 254 -9.69 21.84 -14.80
CA LYS A 254 -9.71 21.58 -16.25
C LYS A 254 -8.54 22.33 -16.89
N VAL A 255 -7.60 21.60 -17.49
CA VAL A 255 -6.36 22.14 -18.06
C VAL A 255 -6.16 21.59 -19.45
N THR A 256 -5.72 22.48 -20.38
CA THR A 256 -5.47 22.11 -21.78
C THR A 256 -4.03 22.41 -22.14
N HIS A 257 -3.33 21.42 -22.72
CA HIS A 257 -2.01 21.56 -23.30
C HIS A 257 -1.99 20.95 -24.70
N ASP A 258 -1.54 21.70 -25.68
CA ASP A 258 -1.47 21.29 -27.10
C ASP A 258 -2.79 20.64 -27.59
N GLY A 259 -3.92 21.27 -27.26
CA GLY A 259 -5.25 20.79 -27.63
C GLY A 259 -5.73 19.54 -26.87
N ALA A 260 -4.92 18.98 -25.97
CA ALA A 260 -5.32 17.86 -25.10
C ALA A 260 -5.79 18.38 -23.73
N THR A 261 -7.06 18.17 -23.42
CA THR A 261 -7.67 18.62 -22.16
C THR A 261 -7.79 17.46 -21.18
N LEU A 262 -7.37 17.68 -19.93
CA LEU A 262 -7.60 16.80 -18.79
C LEU A 262 -8.28 17.57 -17.66
N THR A 263 -9.04 16.86 -16.84
CA THR A 263 -9.41 17.33 -15.50
C THR A 263 -8.47 16.66 -14.54
N ILE A 264 -7.70 17.44 -13.81
CA ILE A 264 -6.62 16.97 -12.94
C ILE A 264 -6.75 17.54 -11.55
N ASP A 265 -6.14 16.86 -10.61
CA ASP A 265 -5.73 17.41 -9.34
C ASP A 265 -4.26 17.81 -9.44
N ARG A 266 -3.87 18.91 -8.79
CA ARG A 266 -2.54 19.48 -8.90
C ARG A 266 -1.71 19.18 -7.68
N ASP A 267 -0.48 18.70 -7.91
CA ASP A 267 0.45 18.33 -6.87
C ASP A 267 1.76 19.11 -6.94
N ALA A 268 2.20 19.56 -5.77
CA ALA A 268 3.60 19.89 -5.52
C ALA A 268 4.28 18.61 -5.03
N TRP A 269 5.39 18.25 -5.68
CA TRP A 269 6.05 16.98 -5.40
C TRP A 269 7.51 17.16 -5.01
N ASP A 270 7.92 16.51 -3.94
CA ASP A 270 9.31 16.38 -3.51
C ASP A 270 9.45 15.03 -2.78
N ALA A 271 9.33 13.93 -3.56
CA ALA A 271 9.22 12.59 -3.00
C ALA A 271 9.63 11.50 -4.03
N PRO A 272 9.78 10.27 -3.57
CA PRO A 272 10.04 9.11 -4.41
C PRO A 272 8.99 8.87 -5.49
N VAL A 273 9.48 8.36 -6.63
CA VAL A 273 8.70 7.97 -7.82
C VAL A 273 9.11 6.59 -8.31
N ALA A 274 8.30 5.98 -9.16
CA ALA A 274 8.54 4.63 -9.65
C ALA A 274 9.89 4.48 -10.38
N VAL A 275 10.55 3.35 -10.14
CA VAL A 275 11.72 2.86 -10.86
C VAL A 275 11.20 1.91 -11.94
N VAL A 276 11.13 2.38 -13.19
CA VAL A 276 10.61 1.60 -14.32
C VAL A 276 11.76 0.88 -15.04
N ALA A 277 11.52 -0.35 -15.45
CA ALA A 277 12.46 -1.10 -16.27
C ALA A 277 12.68 -0.37 -17.62
N LYS A 278 13.94 -0.23 -18.01
CA LYS A 278 14.33 0.34 -19.32
C LYS A 278 13.98 -0.59 -20.47
#